data_9a920080a7f8658561e099f4aea9ee0c
#
_entry.id   9a920080a7f8658561e099f4aea9ee0c
#
_cell.length_a   1.000
_cell.length_b   1.000
_cell.length_c   1.000
_cell.angle_alpha   90.00
_cell.angle_beta   90.00
_cell.angle_gamma   90.00
#
_symmetry.space_group_name_H-M   'P 1'
#
loop_
_entity.id
_entity.type
_entity.pdbx_description
1 polymer ?
#
loop_
_entity_poly.entity_id
_entity_poly.type
_entity_poly.pdbx_seq_one_letter_code
_entity_poly.pdbx_strand_id
1 'polypeptide(L)'
;NKVVLNALLTPGDIILYDRNNHKSICHGGLVMSGATPIYLEIARNPFGSIGGILDHCFDESYIRQLVAEKSPEKANAKRPIRLAVIQLGTYDGTIYNARQVVDKIGHLCDYIFFDSAWVGYEQFIPMMKDCSPLLLELGPNDPGILVTQSVHKQQAGFSQTSQIHKK
;
A
#
# COMPACT_ATOMS: atom_id res chain seq x y z
N ASN A 1 3.40 -10.03 5.01
CA ASN A 1 4.06 -8.92 4.28
C ASN A 1 5.32 -9.39 3.54
N LYS A 2 6.35 -9.94 4.21
CA LYS A 2 7.64 -10.31 3.57
C LYS A 2 7.46 -11.26 2.39
N VAL A 3 6.59 -12.26 2.49
CA VAL A 3 6.33 -13.23 1.40
C VAL A 3 5.81 -12.50 0.16
N VAL A 4 4.86 -11.57 0.32
CA VAL A 4 4.31 -10.77 -0.79
C VAL A 4 5.40 -9.93 -1.44
N LEU A 5 6.20 -9.23 -0.65
CA LEU A 5 7.25 -8.36 -1.15
C LEU A 5 8.31 -9.14 -1.93
N ASN A 6 8.79 -10.26 -1.39
CA ASN A 6 9.79 -11.09 -2.06
C ASN A 6 9.26 -11.79 -3.32
N ALA A 7 7.94 -12.03 -3.40
CA ALA A 7 7.35 -12.61 -4.60
C ALA A 7 7.21 -11.61 -5.76
N LEU A 8 7.16 -10.30 -5.46
CA LEU A 8 6.84 -9.26 -6.44
C LEU A 8 8.02 -8.36 -6.79
N LEU A 9 9.00 -8.21 -5.89
CA LEU A 9 10.08 -7.24 -6.01
C LEU A 9 11.41 -7.90 -6.29
N THR A 10 12.17 -7.25 -7.19
CA THR A 10 13.56 -7.57 -7.52
C THR A 10 14.42 -6.30 -7.40
N PRO A 11 15.77 -6.42 -7.35
CA PRO A 11 16.63 -5.25 -7.34
C PRO A 11 16.36 -4.29 -8.49
N GLY A 12 16.25 -3.00 -8.16
CA GLY A 12 15.93 -1.94 -9.12
C GLY A 12 14.43 -1.68 -9.32
N ASP A 13 13.53 -2.51 -8.82
CA ASP A 13 12.11 -2.19 -8.82
C ASP A 13 11.83 -1.01 -7.88
N ILE A 14 10.82 -0.21 -8.21
CA ILE A 14 10.39 0.90 -7.36
C ILE A 14 9.25 0.44 -6.47
N ILE A 15 9.42 0.66 -5.17
CA ILE A 15 8.39 0.47 -4.14
C ILE A 15 7.96 1.83 -3.59
N LEU A 16 6.65 2.11 -3.62
CA LEU A 16 6.03 3.32 -3.10
C LEU A 16 5.32 3.03 -1.79
N TYR A 17 5.64 3.74 -0.71
CA TYR A 17 4.96 3.57 0.59
C TYR A 17 5.26 4.72 1.56
N ASP A 18 4.42 4.89 2.59
CA ASP A 18 4.70 5.82 3.67
C ASP A 18 5.58 5.19 4.76
N ARG A 19 6.23 6.02 5.56
CA ARG A 19 7.09 5.56 6.65
C ARG A 19 6.34 4.99 7.85
N ASN A 20 5.02 5.07 7.84
CA ASN A 20 4.16 4.54 8.89
C ASN A 20 3.87 3.04 8.72
N ASN A 21 4.31 2.45 7.63
CA ASN A 21 4.16 1.04 7.37
C ASN A 21 4.94 0.18 8.37
N HIS A 22 4.44 -1.03 8.59
CA HIS A 22 5.09 -1.99 9.48
C HIS A 22 6.53 -2.31 9.02
N LYS A 23 7.45 -2.48 9.96
CA LYS A 23 8.88 -2.76 9.69
C LYS A 23 9.14 -3.91 8.70
N SER A 24 8.21 -4.87 8.58
CA SER A 24 8.31 -5.97 7.62
C SER A 24 8.27 -5.50 6.15
N ILE A 25 7.66 -4.34 5.87
CA ILE A 25 7.63 -3.74 4.53
C ILE A 25 9.04 -3.26 4.17
N CYS A 26 9.64 -2.46 5.02
CA CYS A 26 11.02 -2.00 4.83
C CYS A 26 11.99 -3.19 4.70
N HIS A 27 11.94 -4.14 5.63
CA HIS A 27 12.84 -5.29 5.61
C HIS A 27 12.62 -6.17 4.37
N GLY A 28 11.38 -6.48 4.01
CA GLY A 28 11.07 -7.32 2.84
C GLY A 28 11.39 -6.62 1.52
N GLY A 29 10.99 -5.35 1.38
CA GLY A 29 11.14 -4.60 0.14
C GLY A 29 12.56 -4.09 -0.11
N LEU A 30 13.23 -3.56 0.92
CA LEU A 30 14.53 -2.92 0.74
C LEU A 30 15.67 -3.88 1.04
N VAL A 31 15.67 -4.51 2.22
CA VAL A 31 16.80 -5.33 2.66
C VAL A 31 16.85 -6.66 1.92
N MET A 32 15.71 -7.34 1.77
CA MET A 32 15.66 -8.67 1.15
C MET A 32 15.55 -8.61 -0.37
N SER A 33 14.73 -7.71 -0.91
CA SER A 33 14.45 -7.64 -2.36
C SER A 33 15.31 -6.61 -3.09
N GLY A 34 15.96 -5.68 -2.39
CA GLY A 34 16.81 -4.65 -2.99
C GLY A 34 16.04 -3.62 -3.82
N ALA A 35 14.75 -3.42 -3.56
CA ALA A 35 13.95 -2.43 -4.27
C ALA A 35 14.31 -1.00 -3.87
N THR A 36 14.10 -0.06 -4.77
CA THR A 36 14.33 1.38 -4.56
C THR A 36 13.10 2.02 -3.94
N PRO A 37 13.18 2.62 -2.75
CA PRO A 37 12.03 3.19 -2.08
C PRO A 37 11.71 4.61 -2.54
N ILE A 38 10.42 4.90 -2.68
CA ILE A 38 9.85 6.24 -2.69
C ILE A 38 8.92 6.35 -1.49
N TYR A 39 9.15 7.38 -0.67
CA TYR A 39 8.37 7.60 0.55
C TYR A 39 7.31 8.67 0.33
N LEU A 40 6.07 8.34 0.68
CA LEU A 40 4.98 9.30 0.74
C LEU A 40 4.98 10.01 2.10
N GLU A 41 4.71 11.30 2.08
CA GLU A 41 4.62 12.11 3.28
C GLU A 41 3.30 11.87 4.01
N ILE A 42 3.38 11.89 5.35
CA ILE A 42 2.23 11.71 6.23
C ILE A 42 1.98 12.95 7.06
N ALA A 43 0.72 13.22 7.34
CA ALA A 43 0.33 14.29 8.24
C ALA A 43 0.82 14.02 9.66
N ARG A 44 1.18 15.09 10.37
CA ARG A 44 1.47 15.06 11.80
C ARG A 44 0.86 16.28 12.47
N ASN A 45 0.28 16.09 13.63
CA ASN A 45 -0.16 17.22 14.45
C ASN A 45 1.00 17.79 15.28
N PRO A 46 0.84 18.95 15.95
CA PRO A 46 1.88 19.56 16.78
C PRO A 46 2.38 18.68 17.93
N PHE A 47 1.61 17.68 18.33
CA PHE A 47 1.97 16.74 19.40
C PHE A 47 2.68 15.48 18.87
N GLY A 48 2.89 15.41 17.55
CA GLY A 48 3.57 14.27 16.91
C GLY A 48 2.68 13.09 16.56
N SER A 49 1.36 13.17 16.80
CA SER A 49 0.42 12.12 16.37
C SER A 49 0.40 12.02 14.85
N ILE A 50 0.34 10.78 14.37
CA ILE A 50 0.43 10.45 12.96
C ILE A 50 -0.96 10.47 12.33
N GLY A 51 -1.06 11.12 11.17
CA GLY A 51 -2.26 11.13 10.33
C GLY A 51 -2.07 10.31 9.06
N GLY A 52 -2.96 10.55 8.09
CA GLY A 52 -2.90 9.90 6.77
C GLY A 52 -1.79 10.47 5.87
N ILE A 53 -1.59 9.82 4.73
CA ILE A 53 -0.76 10.33 3.63
C ILE A 53 -1.35 11.65 3.16
N LEU A 54 -0.50 12.65 2.90
CA LEU A 54 -0.92 13.94 2.40
C LEU A 54 -1.50 13.82 0.98
N ASP A 55 -2.56 14.57 0.68
CA ASP A 55 -3.29 14.41 -0.58
C ASP A 55 -2.43 14.59 -1.83
N HIS A 56 -1.51 15.56 -1.83
CA HIS A 56 -0.61 15.79 -2.97
C HIS A 56 0.32 14.62 -3.28
N CYS A 57 0.56 13.73 -2.30
CA CYS A 57 1.37 12.53 -2.49
C CYS A 57 0.69 11.50 -3.40
N PHE A 58 -0.60 11.65 -3.68
CA PHE A 58 -1.33 10.84 -4.65
C PHE A 58 -1.40 11.49 -6.04
N ASP A 59 -0.79 12.66 -6.25
CA ASP A 59 -0.75 13.30 -7.55
C ASP A 59 0.27 12.62 -8.47
N GLU A 60 -0.14 12.30 -9.69
CA GLU A 60 0.74 11.64 -10.67
C GLU A 60 2.03 12.42 -10.92
N SER A 61 1.92 13.75 -11.08
CA SER A 61 3.07 14.63 -11.33
C SER A 61 4.08 14.57 -10.19
N TYR A 62 3.62 14.57 -8.95
CA TYR A 62 4.47 14.45 -7.77
C TYR A 62 5.16 13.09 -7.71
N ILE A 63 4.41 12.00 -7.91
CA ILE A 63 4.98 10.64 -7.92
C ILE A 63 6.02 10.50 -9.03
N ARG A 64 5.74 11.00 -10.25
CA ARG A 64 6.70 10.93 -11.36
C ARG A 64 7.96 11.75 -11.11
N GLN A 65 7.84 12.90 -10.43
CA GLN A 65 9.02 13.67 -9.99
C GLN A 65 9.88 12.83 -9.04
N LEU A 66 9.30 12.22 -8.02
CA LEU A 66 10.03 11.36 -7.07
C LEU A 66 10.66 10.14 -7.76
N VAL A 67 9.99 9.58 -8.76
CA VAL A 67 10.56 8.50 -9.59
C VAL A 67 11.76 9.03 -10.36
N ALA A 68 11.66 10.20 -11.00
CA ALA A 68 12.76 10.78 -11.78
C ALA A 68 14.02 11.05 -10.93
N GLU A 69 13.82 11.43 -9.66
CA GLU A 69 14.93 11.65 -8.72
C GLU A 69 15.69 10.35 -8.34
N LYS A 70 14.99 9.20 -8.35
CA LYS A 70 15.54 7.92 -7.91
C LYS A 70 15.93 6.98 -9.06
N SER A 71 15.19 7.05 -10.15
CA SER A 71 15.31 6.15 -11.31
C SER A 71 14.82 6.89 -12.57
N PRO A 72 15.66 7.81 -13.12
CA PRO A 72 15.26 8.67 -14.25
C PRO A 72 14.75 7.87 -15.45
N GLU A 73 15.33 6.69 -15.70
CA GLU A 73 14.98 5.79 -16.81
C GLU A 73 13.54 5.26 -16.70
N LYS A 74 12.96 5.23 -15.49
CA LYS A 74 11.59 4.75 -15.24
C LYS A 74 10.55 5.88 -15.21
N ALA A 75 10.97 7.15 -15.12
CA ALA A 75 10.08 8.29 -14.94
C ALA A 75 8.97 8.39 -16.00
N ASN A 76 9.30 8.04 -17.26
CA ASN A 76 8.37 8.08 -18.39
C ASN A 76 7.69 6.72 -18.68
N ALA A 77 7.94 5.69 -17.86
CA ALA A 77 7.25 4.41 -18.03
C ALA A 77 5.75 4.58 -17.78
N LYS A 78 4.93 3.77 -18.46
CA LYS A 78 3.47 3.76 -18.26
C LYS A 78 3.14 3.46 -16.80
N ARG A 79 3.83 2.46 -16.22
CA ARG A 79 3.72 2.05 -14.81
C ARG A 79 5.11 2.04 -14.18
N PRO A 80 5.56 3.19 -13.65
CA PRO A 80 6.91 3.29 -13.09
C PRO A 80 7.05 2.57 -11.75
N ILE A 81 5.94 2.38 -11.04
CA ILE A 81 5.90 1.77 -9.70
C ILE A 81 5.60 0.27 -9.84
N ARG A 82 6.53 -0.58 -9.40
CA ARG A 82 6.28 -2.02 -9.34
C ARG A 82 5.26 -2.36 -8.27
N LEU A 83 5.38 -1.77 -7.10
CA LEU A 83 4.51 -2.05 -5.95
C LEU A 83 4.27 -0.80 -5.13
N ALA A 84 3.01 -0.40 -4.97
CA ALA A 84 2.61 0.54 -3.94
C ALA A 84 2.12 -0.23 -2.70
N VAL A 85 2.57 0.15 -1.51
CA VAL A 85 2.13 -0.44 -0.24
C VAL A 85 1.38 0.60 0.57
N ILE A 86 0.13 0.32 0.87
CA ILE A 86 -0.74 1.19 1.67
C ILE A 86 -1.11 0.47 2.97
N GLN A 87 -0.78 1.06 4.09
CA GLN A 87 -1.29 0.64 5.40
C GLN A 87 -2.79 0.96 5.46
N LEU A 88 -3.65 0.04 5.06
CA LEU A 88 -5.09 0.29 4.88
C LEU A 88 -5.75 0.85 6.13
N GLY A 89 -5.40 0.29 7.27
CA GLY A 89 -5.86 0.79 8.56
C GLY A 89 -4.74 0.76 9.60
N THR A 90 -4.57 1.87 10.31
CA THR A 90 -3.61 1.97 11.40
C THR A 90 -4.26 1.63 12.74
N TYR A 91 -3.47 1.28 13.74
CA TYR A 91 -4.00 1.08 15.09
C TYR A 91 -4.47 2.39 15.74
N ASP A 92 -4.09 3.55 15.19
CA ASP A 92 -4.58 4.88 15.59
C ASP A 92 -5.97 5.21 15.02
N GLY A 93 -6.52 4.34 14.13
CA GLY A 93 -7.86 4.48 13.58
C GLY A 93 -7.95 5.19 12.23
N THR A 94 -6.84 5.54 11.58
CA THR A 94 -6.86 6.01 10.19
C THR A 94 -7.19 4.84 9.26
N ILE A 95 -8.21 5.01 8.41
CA ILE A 95 -8.61 4.02 7.40
C ILE A 95 -8.68 4.71 6.04
N TYR A 96 -8.03 4.12 5.03
CA TYR A 96 -8.08 4.62 3.66
C TYR A 96 -9.28 4.05 2.90
N ASN A 97 -9.81 4.83 1.99
CA ASN A 97 -10.74 4.34 0.98
C ASN A 97 -9.91 3.64 -0.12
N ALA A 98 -10.01 2.31 -0.19
CA ALA A 98 -9.25 1.50 -1.13
C ALA A 98 -9.57 1.84 -2.60
N ARG A 99 -10.85 2.14 -2.90
CA ARG A 99 -11.27 2.53 -4.25
C ARG A 99 -10.60 3.83 -4.67
N GLN A 100 -10.61 4.85 -3.81
CA GLN A 100 -9.96 6.13 -4.10
C GLN A 100 -8.45 5.98 -4.29
N VAL A 101 -7.79 5.12 -3.53
CA VAL A 101 -6.36 4.84 -3.73
C VAL A 101 -6.11 4.26 -5.12
N VAL A 102 -6.89 3.25 -5.52
CA VAL A 102 -6.76 2.64 -6.85
C VAL A 102 -7.04 3.65 -7.96
N ASP A 103 -8.07 4.49 -7.82
CA ASP A 103 -8.42 5.51 -8.80
C ASP A 103 -7.31 6.57 -8.97
N LYS A 104 -6.66 6.96 -7.87
CA LYS A 104 -5.61 7.99 -7.89
C LYS A 104 -4.28 7.48 -8.45
N ILE A 105 -3.81 6.31 -8.02
CA ILE A 105 -2.45 5.84 -8.33
C ILE A 105 -2.38 4.48 -9.03
N GLY A 106 -3.50 3.78 -9.21
CA GLY A 106 -3.50 2.42 -9.77
C GLY A 106 -2.90 2.35 -11.18
N HIS A 107 -3.11 3.37 -11.99
CA HIS A 107 -2.58 3.45 -13.35
C HIS A 107 -1.05 3.61 -13.41
N LEU A 108 -0.42 4.01 -12.30
CA LEU A 108 1.04 4.14 -12.15
C LEU A 108 1.70 2.87 -11.61
N CYS A 109 0.93 1.91 -11.14
CA CYS A 109 1.41 0.74 -10.40
C CYS A 109 1.14 -0.56 -11.15
N ASP A 110 2.06 -1.52 -11.10
CA ASP A 110 1.75 -2.90 -11.50
C ASP A 110 0.88 -3.58 -10.43
N TYR A 111 1.20 -3.34 -9.17
CA TYR A 111 0.48 -3.89 -8.01
C TYR A 111 0.26 -2.84 -6.93
N ILE A 112 -0.86 -2.98 -6.22
CA ILE A 112 -1.09 -2.30 -4.95
C ILE A 112 -1.27 -3.37 -3.86
N PHE A 113 -0.52 -3.23 -2.80
CA PHE A 113 -0.57 -4.10 -1.63
C PHE A 113 -1.16 -3.33 -0.45
N PHE A 114 -2.31 -3.77 0.02
CA PHE A 114 -2.95 -3.24 1.21
C PHE A 114 -2.56 -4.07 2.43
N ASP A 115 -1.81 -3.46 3.35
CA ASP A 115 -1.58 -4.05 4.67
C ASP A 115 -2.81 -3.77 5.55
N SER A 116 -3.65 -4.76 5.68
CA SER A 116 -4.91 -4.73 6.42
C SER A 116 -4.78 -5.43 7.79
N ALA A 117 -3.59 -5.36 8.40
CA ALA A 117 -3.31 -6.07 9.64
C ALA A 117 -4.18 -5.62 10.83
N TRP A 118 -4.67 -4.36 10.84
CA TRP A 118 -5.51 -3.78 11.89
C TRP A 118 -6.96 -3.57 11.50
N VAL A 119 -7.33 -3.99 10.30
CA VAL A 119 -8.67 -3.92 9.74
C VAL A 119 -9.02 -5.28 9.12
N GLY A 120 -10.06 -5.33 8.30
CA GLY A 120 -10.56 -6.59 7.70
C GLY A 120 -12.06 -6.74 7.99
N TYR A 121 -12.55 -5.97 8.96
CA TYR A 121 -13.97 -5.89 9.31
C TYR A 121 -14.76 -4.98 8.35
N GLU A 122 -14.10 -4.10 7.63
CA GLU A 122 -14.71 -3.14 6.69
C GLU A 122 -15.56 -3.83 5.62
N GLN A 123 -15.16 -5.03 5.19
CA GLN A 123 -15.89 -5.82 4.22
C GLN A 123 -17.28 -6.28 4.70
N PHE A 124 -17.52 -6.26 5.99
CA PHE A 124 -18.81 -6.66 6.61
C PHE A 124 -19.68 -5.46 6.98
N ILE A 125 -19.20 -4.25 6.77
CA ILE A 125 -19.89 -3.00 7.13
C ILE A 125 -20.28 -2.27 5.85
N PRO A 126 -21.59 -2.20 5.49
CA PRO A 126 -22.04 -1.66 4.19
C PRO A 126 -21.52 -0.26 3.88
N MET A 127 -21.47 0.63 4.88
CA MET A 127 -20.99 2.01 4.70
C MET A 127 -19.46 2.09 4.46
N MET A 128 -18.71 1.02 4.70
CA MET A 128 -17.25 0.93 4.53
C MET A 128 -16.85 0.09 3.31
N LYS A 129 -17.78 -0.29 2.44
CA LYS A 129 -17.48 -1.20 1.31
C LYS A 129 -16.33 -0.72 0.44
N ASP A 130 -16.23 0.60 0.19
CA ASP A 130 -15.18 1.19 -0.64
C ASP A 130 -13.80 1.26 0.08
N CYS A 131 -13.79 1.03 1.38
CA CYS A 131 -12.56 0.87 2.14
C CYS A 131 -12.00 -0.56 2.03
N SER A 132 -12.83 -1.54 1.61
CA SER A 132 -12.36 -2.93 1.50
C SER A 132 -11.72 -3.22 0.15
N PRO A 133 -10.42 -3.51 0.11
CA PRO A 133 -9.77 -3.91 -1.14
C PRO A 133 -10.28 -5.27 -1.67
N LEU A 134 -10.87 -6.10 -0.80
CA LEU A 134 -11.44 -7.39 -1.20
C LEU A 134 -12.77 -7.24 -1.96
N LEU A 135 -13.49 -6.15 -1.76
CA LEU A 135 -14.75 -5.86 -2.45
C LEU A 135 -14.59 -5.03 -3.72
N LEU A 136 -13.38 -4.56 -4.04
CA LEU A 136 -13.12 -3.79 -5.25
C LEU A 136 -13.53 -4.57 -6.50
N GLU A 137 -14.24 -3.93 -7.40
CA GLU A 137 -14.43 -4.40 -8.77
C GLU A 137 -13.29 -3.83 -9.62
N LEU A 138 -12.51 -4.72 -10.24
CA LEU A 138 -11.31 -4.36 -11.01
C LEU A 138 -11.56 -4.52 -12.51
N GLY A 139 -11.17 -3.51 -13.26
CA GLY A 139 -11.14 -3.55 -14.72
C GLY A 139 -9.78 -4.05 -15.26
N PRO A 140 -9.67 -4.22 -16.57
CA PRO A 140 -8.45 -4.75 -17.21
C PRO A 140 -7.24 -3.82 -17.09
N ASN A 141 -7.45 -2.56 -16.78
CA ASN A 141 -6.39 -1.56 -16.60
C ASN A 141 -6.04 -1.27 -15.14
N ASP A 142 -6.74 -1.87 -14.20
CA ASP A 142 -6.42 -1.73 -12.79
C ASP A 142 -5.16 -2.53 -12.43
N PRO A 143 -4.44 -2.16 -11.36
CA PRO A 143 -3.30 -2.92 -10.87
C PRO A 143 -3.75 -4.24 -10.25
N GLY A 144 -2.85 -5.21 -10.16
CA GLY A 144 -3.10 -6.38 -9.31
C GLY A 144 -3.19 -5.97 -7.84
N ILE A 145 -4.19 -6.48 -7.13
CA ILE A 145 -4.39 -6.15 -5.71
C ILE A 145 -3.96 -7.32 -4.82
N LEU A 146 -3.17 -7.01 -3.81
CA LEU A 146 -2.82 -7.95 -2.74
C LEU A 146 -3.25 -7.37 -1.39
N VAL A 147 -3.68 -8.25 -0.50
CA VAL A 147 -4.14 -7.87 0.84
C VAL A 147 -3.55 -8.83 1.84
N THR A 148 -2.99 -8.33 2.93
CA THR A 148 -2.64 -9.16 4.10
C THR A 148 -3.48 -8.76 5.30
N GLN A 149 -3.98 -9.75 6.02
CA GLN A 149 -4.78 -9.56 7.23
C GLN A 149 -4.17 -10.34 8.39
N SER A 150 -4.11 -9.72 9.55
CA SER A 150 -3.79 -10.39 10.82
C SER A 150 -5.10 -10.77 11.49
N VAL A 151 -5.58 -11.97 11.22
CA VAL A 151 -6.91 -12.44 11.68
C VAL A 151 -7.01 -12.48 13.21
N HIS A 152 -5.87 -12.64 13.89
CA HIS A 152 -5.79 -12.65 15.36
C HIS A 152 -5.89 -11.25 16.02
N LYS A 153 -5.98 -10.16 15.24
CA LYS A 153 -6.13 -8.80 15.79
C LYS A 153 -7.61 -8.39 15.86
N GLN A 154 -8.17 -8.00 14.74
CA GLN A 154 -9.55 -7.46 14.68
C GLN A 154 -10.59 -8.48 14.22
N GLN A 155 -10.18 -9.68 13.87
CA GLN A 155 -11.05 -10.73 13.35
C GLN A 155 -10.91 -11.99 14.23
N ALA A 156 -11.48 -12.11 15.32
CA ALA A 156 -11.67 -13.25 16.23
C ALA A 156 -10.86 -14.57 15.96
N GLY A 157 -9.70 -14.47 15.32
CA GLY A 157 -8.83 -15.63 15.06
C GLY A 157 -7.88 -15.91 16.22
N PHE A 158 -7.46 -17.15 16.38
CA PHE A 158 -6.43 -17.50 17.35
C PHE A 158 -5.06 -16.93 16.95
N SER A 159 -4.26 -16.58 17.91
CA SER A 159 -2.89 -16.11 17.71
C SER A 159 -1.97 -17.28 17.30
N GLN A 160 -1.10 -17.17 16.31
CA GLN A 160 -0.89 -16.05 15.38
C GLN A 160 -1.39 -16.47 13.99
N THR A 161 -2.49 -15.90 13.55
CA THR A 161 -3.13 -16.26 12.28
C THR A 161 -3.11 -15.07 11.32
N SER A 162 -2.73 -15.31 10.07
CA SER A 162 -2.75 -14.30 9.01
C SER A 162 -3.22 -14.90 7.70
N GLN A 163 -3.75 -14.06 6.84
CA GLN A 163 -4.19 -14.41 5.48
C GLN A 163 -3.54 -13.50 4.46
N ILE A 164 -3.32 -14.04 3.25
CA ILE A 164 -2.90 -13.30 2.07
C ILE A 164 -3.95 -13.54 1.00
N HIS A 165 -4.48 -12.46 0.45
CA HIS A 165 -5.44 -12.50 -0.64
C HIS A 165 -4.81 -11.85 -1.88
N LYS A 166 -5.15 -12.39 -3.06
CA LYS A 166 -4.83 -11.81 -4.36
C LYS A 166 -6.12 -11.62 -5.14
N LYS A 167 -6.25 -10.43 -5.76
CA LYS A 167 -7.36 -10.08 -6.62
C LYS A 167 -6.86 -9.51 -7.94
#